data_2114f5bad81076dfae1dbe02bf0271c7
#
_entry.id   2114f5bad81076dfae1dbe02bf0271c7
#
_cell.length_a   1.000
_cell.length_b   1.000
_cell.length_c   1.000
_cell.angle_alpha   90.00
_cell.angle_beta   90.00
_cell.angle_gamma   90.00
#
_symmetry.space_group_name_H-M   'P 1'
#
loop_
_entity.id
_entity.type
_entity.pdbx_description
1 polymer ?
#
loop_
_entity_poly.entity_id
_entity_poly.type
_entity_poly.pdbx_seq_one_letter_code
_entity_poly.pdbx_strand_id
1 'polypeptide(L)'
;MKKAIFYHAGCAVCVEAEQQVLHALDSNRYEVESVHLAQNTQAIDQAEQAGVRSVPALLLDDVVFHINFGASLEEVKGACHG
;
A
#
# COMPACT_ATOMS: atom_id res chain seq x y z
N MET A 1 -9.23 -13.95 11.48
CA MET A 1 -8.51 -12.68 11.41
C MET A 1 -8.73 -12.05 10.05
N LYS A 2 -9.01 -10.77 10.02
CA LYS A 2 -9.18 -10.06 8.74
C LYS A 2 -7.82 -9.66 8.20
N LYS A 3 -7.66 -9.72 6.89
CA LYS A 3 -6.42 -9.37 6.23
C LYS A 3 -6.46 -7.93 5.76
N ALA A 4 -5.44 -7.17 6.08
CA ALA A 4 -5.24 -5.81 5.59
C ALA A 4 -3.97 -5.78 4.76
N ILE A 5 -4.01 -5.12 3.59
CA ILE A 5 -2.85 -5.04 2.72
C ILE A 5 -2.42 -3.57 2.65
N PHE A 6 -1.16 -3.33 2.99
CA PHE A 6 -0.58 -2.00 2.94
C PHE A 6 0.33 -1.91 1.72
N TYR A 7 -0.05 -1.07 0.75
CA TYR A 7 0.74 -0.87 -0.47
C TYR A 7 1.62 0.36 -0.34
N HIS A 8 2.89 0.22 -0.68
CA HIS A 8 3.84 1.33 -0.62
C HIS A 8 4.91 1.17 -1.70
N ALA A 9 5.72 2.20 -1.86
CA ALA A 9 6.83 2.19 -2.82
C ALA A 9 8.16 2.55 -2.15
N GLY A 10 8.24 2.44 -0.83
CA GLY A 10 9.47 2.69 -0.09
C GLY A 10 9.81 4.15 0.13
N CYS A 11 8.87 5.07 -0.15
CA CYS A 11 9.12 6.50 0.08
C CYS A 11 9.05 6.85 1.56
N ALA A 12 9.57 8.03 1.94
CA ALA A 12 9.57 8.47 3.33
C ALA A 12 8.16 8.56 3.90
N VAL A 13 7.22 9.08 3.11
CA VAL A 13 5.81 9.17 3.51
C VAL A 13 5.23 7.77 3.70
N CYS A 14 5.64 6.83 2.84
CA CYS A 14 5.18 5.45 2.93
C CYS A 14 5.64 4.79 4.23
N VAL A 15 6.88 5.01 4.63
CA VAL A 15 7.44 4.43 5.85
C VAL A 15 6.69 4.94 7.08
N GLU A 16 6.42 6.24 7.14
CA GLU A 16 5.67 6.82 8.24
C GLU A 16 4.24 6.27 8.29
N ALA A 17 3.59 6.18 7.15
CA ALA A 17 2.23 5.67 7.07
C ALA A 17 2.18 4.20 7.50
N GLU A 18 3.17 3.40 7.13
CA GLU A 18 3.22 2.01 7.54
C GLU A 18 3.24 1.88 9.06
N GLN A 19 4.06 2.67 9.72
CA GLN A 19 4.12 2.63 11.17
C GLN A 19 2.81 3.07 11.80
N GLN A 20 2.18 4.10 11.26
CA GLN A 20 0.90 4.56 11.76
C GLN A 20 -0.18 3.49 11.60
N VAL A 21 -0.20 2.79 10.48
CA VAL A 21 -1.15 1.71 10.24
C VAL A 21 -0.93 0.57 11.21
N LEU A 22 0.32 0.16 11.42
CA LEU A 22 0.64 -0.92 12.34
C LEU A 22 0.24 -0.60 13.77
N HIS A 23 0.33 0.68 14.16
CA HIS A 23 -0.10 1.11 15.49
C HIS A 23 -1.62 1.20 15.59
N ALA A 24 -2.27 1.63 14.51
CA ALA A 24 -3.72 1.87 14.53
C ALA A 24 -4.53 0.58 14.46
N LEU A 25 -4.04 -0.43 13.73
CA LEU A 25 -4.76 -1.68 13.56
C LEU A 25 -4.43 -2.64 14.69
N ASP A 26 -5.48 -3.27 15.22
CA ASP A 26 -5.33 -4.26 16.28
C ASP A 26 -4.76 -5.55 15.69
N SER A 27 -3.57 -5.93 16.11
CA SER A 27 -2.89 -7.13 15.61
C SER A 27 -3.64 -8.42 15.96
N ASN A 28 -4.57 -8.37 16.90
CA ASN A 28 -5.40 -9.51 17.23
C ASN A 28 -6.61 -9.66 16.30
N ARG A 29 -6.91 -8.62 15.52
CA ARG A 29 -8.06 -8.62 14.61
C ARG A 29 -7.65 -8.56 13.15
N TYR A 30 -6.49 -8.00 12.86
CA TYR A 30 -6.03 -7.78 11.49
C TYR A 30 -4.63 -8.32 11.31
N GLU A 31 -4.44 -9.00 10.20
CA GLU A 31 -3.12 -9.40 9.74
C GLU A 31 -2.72 -8.43 8.63
N VAL A 32 -1.71 -7.61 8.90
CA VAL A 32 -1.26 -6.60 7.94
C VAL A 32 -0.14 -7.18 7.09
N GLU A 33 -0.35 -7.19 5.77
CA GLU A 33 0.67 -7.57 4.81
C GLU A 33 1.18 -6.31 4.13
N SER A 34 2.47 -6.07 4.19
CA SER A 34 3.10 -4.92 3.54
C SER A 34 3.61 -5.33 2.16
N VAL A 35 3.19 -4.62 1.11
CA VAL A 35 3.57 -4.92 -0.26
C VAL A 35 4.33 -3.73 -0.84
N HIS A 36 5.58 -3.97 -1.22
CA HIS A 36 6.45 -2.95 -1.83
C HIS A 36 6.29 -3.01 -3.34
N LEU A 37 5.53 -2.09 -3.92
CA LEU A 37 5.20 -2.14 -5.34
C LEU A 37 6.40 -1.90 -6.26
N ALA A 38 7.38 -1.13 -5.79
CA ALA A 38 8.58 -0.89 -6.59
C ALA A 38 9.46 -2.15 -6.71
N GLN A 39 9.39 -3.05 -5.73
CA GLN A 39 10.13 -4.31 -5.76
C GLN A 39 9.30 -5.47 -6.29
N ASN A 40 7.97 -5.36 -6.24
CA ASN A 40 7.07 -6.40 -6.70
C ASN A 40 6.12 -5.80 -7.73
N THR A 41 6.58 -5.71 -8.97
CA THR A 41 5.82 -5.07 -10.04
C THR A 41 4.54 -5.82 -10.40
N GLN A 42 4.48 -7.12 -10.13
CA GLN A 42 3.27 -7.91 -10.38
C GLN A 42 2.13 -7.48 -9.47
N ALA A 43 2.44 -6.99 -8.29
CA ALA A 43 1.42 -6.52 -7.35
C ALA A 43 0.81 -5.19 -7.78
N ILE A 44 1.44 -4.45 -8.70
CA ILE A 44 0.90 -3.18 -9.17
C ILE A 44 -0.46 -3.39 -9.85
N ASP A 45 -0.56 -4.40 -10.71
CA ASP A 45 -1.82 -4.70 -11.38
C ASP A 45 -2.91 -5.08 -10.39
N GLN A 46 -2.57 -5.86 -9.38
CA GLN A 46 -3.51 -6.24 -8.34
C GLN A 46 -3.98 -5.02 -7.55
N ALA A 47 -3.07 -4.11 -7.24
CA ALA A 47 -3.40 -2.88 -6.54
C ALA A 47 -4.35 -2.01 -7.36
N GLU A 48 -4.09 -1.87 -8.66
CA GLU A 48 -4.97 -1.10 -9.54
C GLU A 48 -6.37 -1.71 -9.60
N GLN A 49 -6.47 -3.02 -9.72
CA GLN A 49 -7.75 -3.71 -9.77
C GLN A 49 -8.52 -3.54 -8.46
N ALA A 50 -7.82 -3.43 -7.35
CA ALA A 50 -8.43 -3.19 -6.05
C ALA A 50 -8.90 -1.74 -5.86
N GLY A 51 -8.48 -0.83 -6.73
CA GLY A 51 -8.86 0.57 -6.67
C GLY A 51 -7.79 1.50 -6.15
N VAL A 52 -6.57 1.00 -5.95
CA VAL A 52 -5.44 1.82 -5.49
C VAL A 52 -4.96 2.72 -6.62
N ARG A 53 -4.86 4.01 -6.36
CA ARG A 53 -4.41 5.00 -7.35
C ARG A 53 -3.09 5.64 -6.99
N SER A 54 -2.75 5.62 -5.73
CA SER A 54 -1.50 6.19 -5.22
C SER A 54 -1.07 5.42 -3.99
N VAL A 55 0.16 5.60 -3.58
CA VAL A 55 0.71 4.99 -2.38
C VAL A 55 1.20 6.09 -1.45
N PRO A 56 1.19 5.90 -0.15
CA PRO A 56 0.76 4.71 0.58
C PRO A 56 -0.76 4.53 0.60
N ALA A 57 -1.20 3.28 0.56
CA ALA A 57 -2.62 2.95 0.59
C ALA A 57 -2.86 1.69 1.40
N LEU A 58 -4.01 1.63 2.04
CA LEU A 58 -4.41 0.48 2.85
C LEU A 58 -5.67 -0.13 2.26
N LEU A 59 -5.63 -1.41 1.95
CA LEU A 59 -6.81 -2.16 1.50
C LEU A 59 -7.35 -2.95 2.68
N LEU A 60 -8.59 -2.67 3.04
CA LEU A 60 -9.25 -3.30 4.18
C LEU A 60 -10.66 -3.68 3.75
N ASP A 61 -10.97 -4.99 3.74
CA ASP A 61 -12.30 -5.49 3.38
C ASP A 61 -12.81 -4.90 2.05
N ASP A 62 -11.98 -4.90 1.02
CA ASP A 62 -12.30 -4.37 -0.31
C ASP A 62 -12.48 -2.85 -0.36
N VAL A 63 -12.16 -2.16 0.71
CA VAL A 63 -12.18 -0.70 0.75
C VAL A 63 -10.76 -0.18 0.78
N VAL A 64 -10.44 0.77 -0.11
CA VAL A 64 -9.12 1.36 -0.19
C VAL A 64 -9.08 2.69 0.54
N PHE A 65 -8.12 2.84 1.42
CA PHE A 65 -7.85 4.10 2.11
C PHE A 65 -6.52 4.64 1.63
N HIS A 66 -6.51 5.82 1.04
CA HIS A 66 -5.28 6.49 0.64
C HIS A 66 -4.78 7.33 1.80
N ILE A 67 -3.57 7.00 2.29
CA ILE A 67 -2.98 7.64 3.46
C ILE A 67 -1.89 8.57 2.96
N ASN A 68 -2.15 9.86 2.89
CA ASN A 68 -1.24 10.83 2.33
C ASN A 68 -0.93 10.52 0.85
N PHE A 69 -0.06 11.32 0.24
CA PHE A 69 0.35 11.12 -1.14
C PHE A 69 1.87 11.03 -1.21
N GLY A 70 2.37 9.85 -1.50
CA GLY A 70 3.80 9.64 -1.73
C GLY A 70 4.12 9.59 -3.21
N ALA A 71 3.36 8.79 -3.96
CA ALA A 71 3.54 8.65 -5.41
C ALA A 71 2.27 8.07 -6.01
N SER A 72 1.95 8.45 -7.25
CA SER A 72 0.86 7.81 -7.99
C SER A 72 1.31 6.44 -8.48
N LEU A 73 0.35 5.57 -8.80
CA LEU A 73 0.70 4.26 -9.38
C LEU A 73 1.39 4.40 -10.72
N GLU A 74 1.05 5.41 -11.50
CA GLU A 74 1.74 5.68 -12.76
C GLU A 74 3.20 6.02 -12.53
N GLU A 75 3.49 6.81 -11.50
CA GLU A 75 4.87 7.15 -11.15
C GLU A 75 5.64 5.92 -10.69
N VAL A 76 5.00 5.04 -9.92
CA VAL A 76 5.63 3.80 -9.48
C VAL A 76 5.94 2.90 -10.68
N LYS A 77 5.00 2.78 -11.61
CA LYS A 77 5.22 2.01 -12.84
C LYS A 77 6.38 2.57 -13.64
N GLY A 78 6.44 3.89 -13.79
CA GLY A 78 7.54 4.55 -14.52
C GLY A 78 8.89 4.30 -13.86
N ALA A 79 8.95 4.35 -12.54
CA ALA A 79 10.20 4.06 -11.80
C ALA A 79 10.65 2.62 -11.97
N CYS A 80 9.70 1.69 -12.09
CA CYS A 80 10.03 0.26 -12.26
C CYS A 80 10.55 -0.05 -13.67
N HIS A 81 10.20 0.77 -14.64
CA HIS A 81 10.63 0.57 -16.04
C HIS A 81 11.90 1.34 -16.39
N GLY A 82 12.35 2.20 -15.50
CA GLY A 82 13.52 3.03 -15.71
C GLY A 82 14.84 2.33 -15.47
#